data_1a37d7a81502a4d8acdca020578be557
#
_entry.id   1a37d7a81502a4d8acdca020578be557
#
_cell.length_a   1.000
_cell.length_b   1.000
_cell.length_c   1.000
_cell.angle_alpha   90.00
_cell.angle_beta   90.00
_cell.angle_gamma   90.00
#
_symmetry.space_group_name_H-M   'P 1'
#
loop_
_entity.id
_entity.type
_entity.pdbx_description
1 polymer ?
#
loop_
_entity_poly.entity_id
_entity_poly.type
_entity_poly.pdbx_seq_one_letter_code
_entity_poly.pdbx_strand_id
1 'polypeptide(L)'
;MSRHEILSKIIATANSIVPKGGLVILFGSQARGTANDDSDWDILILLDKERITKDDYDQIGYPFDKIGWEMNTVINPIMYTKHKWDESRYTPFYKNVMKEGVIL
;
A
#
# COMPACT_ATOMS: atom_id res chain seq x y z
N MET A 1 3.30 -17.57 -8.74
CA MET A 1 3.04 -16.26 -9.35
C MET A 1 4.32 -15.45 -9.43
N SER A 2 4.54 -14.77 -10.53
CA SER A 2 5.72 -13.92 -10.64
C SER A 2 5.52 -12.60 -9.90
N ARG A 3 6.64 -11.99 -9.52
CA ARG A 3 6.62 -10.67 -8.89
C ARG A 3 5.92 -9.64 -9.80
N HIS A 4 6.16 -9.71 -11.08
CA HIS A 4 5.55 -8.82 -12.06
C HIS A 4 4.02 -8.94 -12.08
N GLU A 5 3.50 -10.16 -12.04
CA GLU A 5 2.06 -10.41 -12.02
C GLU A 5 1.41 -9.84 -10.74
N ILE A 6 2.05 -10.05 -9.60
CA ILE A 6 1.55 -9.52 -8.32
C ILE A 6 1.54 -7.99 -8.35
N LEU A 7 2.63 -7.36 -8.77
CA LEU A 7 2.73 -5.92 -8.86
C LEU A 7 1.70 -5.33 -9.82
N SER A 8 1.51 -5.96 -10.98
CA SER A 8 0.51 -5.52 -11.96
C SER A 8 -0.90 -5.56 -11.36
N LYS A 9 -1.21 -6.59 -10.59
CA LYS A 9 -2.50 -6.73 -9.94
C LYS A 9 -2.71 -5.64 -8.87
N ILE A 10 -1.67 -5.36 -8.09
CA ILE A 10 -1.72 -4.29 -7.09
C ILE A 10 -1.97 -2.93 -7.76
N ILE A 11 -1.26 -2.64 -8.82
CA ILE A 11 -1.41 -1.37 -9.56
C ILE A 11 -2.81 -1.24 -10.14
N ALA A 12 -3.32 -2.31 -10.78
CA ALA A 12 -4.65 -2.29 -11.35
C ALA A 12 -5.73 -2.07 -10.29
N THR A 13 -5.58 -2.72 -9.14
CA THR A 13 -6.50 -2.55 -8.02
C THR A 13 -6.44 -1.12 -7.46
N ALA A 14 -5.24 -0.58 -7.29
CA ALA A 14 -5.07 0.80 -6.83
C ALA A 14 -5.78 1.79 -7.75
N ASN A 15 -5.60 1.64 -9.06
CA ASN A 15 -6.23 2.53 -10.03
C ASN A 15 -7.75 2.39 -10.06
N SER A 16 -8.26 1.20 -9.74
CA SER A 16 -9.69 0.91 -9.79
C SER A 16 -10.47 1.38 -8.56
N ILE A 17 -9.89 1.25 -7.35
CA ILE A 17 -10.66 1.41 -6.11
C ILE A 17 -10.25 2.60 -5.25
N VAL A 18 -9.02 3.11 -5.39
CA VAL A 18 -8.59 4.25 -4.58
C VAL A 18 -9.23 5.52 -5.13
N PRO A 19 -9.98 6.26 -4.30
CA PRO A 19 -10.68 7.46 -4.76
C PRO A 19 -9.70 8.53 -5.25
N LYS A 20 -10.21 9.42 -6.09
CA LYS A 20 -9.45 10.58 -6.56
C LYS A 20 -8.90 11.38 -5.38
N GLY A 21 -7.65 11.79 -5.47
CA GLY A 21 -6.94 12.44 -4.37
C GLY A 21 -6.20 11.47 -3.48
N GLY A 22 -6.47 10.17 -3.58
CA GLY A 22 -5.75 9.14 -2.87
C GLY A 22 -4.44 8.76 -3.55
N LEU A 23 -3.59 8.07 -2.82
CA LEU A 23 -2.27 7.67 -3.28
C LEU A 23 -1.90 6.31 -2.70
N VAL A 24 -1.23 5.48 -3.49
CA VAL A 24 -0.71 4.19 -3.03
C VAL A 24 0.80 4.18 -3.22
N ILE A 25 1.51 3.82 -2.16
CA ILE A 25 2.98 3.78 -2.15
C ILE A 25 3.43 2.38 -1.77
N LEU A 26 4.24 1.76 -2.63
CA LEU A 26 4.93 0.51 -2.30
C LEU A 26 6.17 0.84 -1.49
N PHE A 27 6.36 0.17 -0.36
CA PHE A 27 7.56 0.35 0.47
C PHE A 27 8.07 -1.00 0.95
N GLY A 28 9.07 -1.00 1.83
CA GLY A 28 9.66 -2.23 2.34
C GLY A 28 10.56 -2.93 1.33
N SER A 29 10.79 -4.22 1.52
CA SER A 29 11.76 -4.99 0.72
C SER A 29 11.42 -5.04 -0.77
N GLN A 30 10.14 -5.05 -1.12
CA GLN A 30 9.71 -5.06 -2.53
C GLN A 30 10.09 -3.74 -3.22
N ALA A 31 10.04 -2.63 -2.51
CA ALA A 31 10.44 -1.33 -3.06
C ALA A 31 11.96 -1.18 -3.12
N ARG A 32 12.68 -1.73 -2.12
CA ARG A 32 14.15 -1.65 -2.07
C ARG A 32 14.84 -2.57 -3.07
N GLY A 33 14.14 -3.56 -3.61
CA GLY A 33 14.76 -4.58 -4.46
C GLY A 33 15.50 -5.67 -3.70
N THR A 34 15.24 -5.80 -2.39
CA THR A 34 15.87 -6.82 -1.53
C THR A 34 14.93 -7.99 -1.22
N ALA A 35 13.74 -8.00 -1.82
CA ALA A 35 12.74 -9.03 -1.58
C ALA A 35 13.16 -10.38 -2.18
N ASN A 36 12.69 -11.45 -1.52
CA ASN A 36 12.73 -12.81 -2.07
C ASN A 36 11.28 -13.27 -2.30
N ASP A 37 11.11 -14.54 -2.73
CA ASP A 37 9.80 -15.08 -3.07
C ASP A 37 8.83 -15.11 -1.88
N ASP A 38 9.34 -15.15 -0.66
CA ASP A 38 8.52 -15.19 0.55
C ASP A 38 8.30 -13.81 1.18
N SER A 39 8.84 -12.76 0.58
CA SER A 39 8.72 -11.42 1.15
C SER A 39 7.32 -10.86 0.98
N ASP A 40 6.84 -10.19 2.03
CA ASP A 40 5.55 -9.50 2.02
C ASP A 40 5.59 -8.28 1.11
N TRP A 41 4.40 -7.86 0.69
CA TRP A 41 4.20 -6.64 -0.07
C TRP A 41 3.61 -5.59 0.86
N ASP A 42 4.41 -4.58 1.20
CA ASP A 42 3.96 -3.51 2.08
C ASP A 42 3.50 -2.32 1.25
N ILE A 43 2.25 -1.94 1.42
CA ILE A 43 1.69 -0.79 0.70
C ILE A 43 1.07 0.19 1.69
N LEU A 44 1.29 1.47 1.42
CA LEU A 44 0.68 2.57 2.17
C LEU A 44 -0.37 3.21 1.29
N ILE A 45 -1.58 3.31 1.81
CA ILE A 45 -2.70 3.93 1.12
C ILE A 45 -3.01 5.24 1.84
N LEU A 46 -2.85 6.34 1.14
CA LEU A 46 -3.17 7.67 1.67
C LEU A 46 -4.49 8.13 1.09
N LEU A 47 -5.43 8.49 1.96
CA LEU A 47 -6.74 8.95 1.55
C LEU A 47 -6.91 10.44 1.88
N ASP A 48 -7.53 11.15 0.94
CA ASP A 48 -7.81 12.57 1.09
C ASP A 48 -9.17 12.75 1.78
N LYS A 49 -9.20 12.48 3.07
CA LYS A 49 -10.41 12.58 3.89
C LYS A 49 -10.02 12.83 5.34
N GLU A 50 -10.99 13.15 6.16
CA GLU A 50 -10.75 13.57 7.54
C GLU A 50 -10.24 12.45 8.44
N ARG A 51 -10.77 11.24 8.26
CA ARG A 51 -10.36 10.07 9.06
C ARG A 51 -10.62 8.77 8.31
N ILE A 52 -9.84 7.75 8.66
CA ILE A 52 -10.04 6.40 8.15
C ILE A 52 -11.14 5.72 8.96
N THR A 53 -12.07 5.08 8.28
CA THR A 53 -13.19 4.38 8.89
C THR A 53 -13.10 2.88 8.61
N LYS A 54 -13.93 2.09 9.32
CA LYS A 54 -14.05 0.67 9.03
C LYS A 54 -14.47 0.41 7.59
N ASP A 55 -15.36 1.24 7.06
CA ASP A 55 -15.81 1.13 5.67
C ASP A 55 -14.65 1.31 4.69
N ASP A 56 -13.70 2.20 4.99
CA ASP A 56 -12.52 2.39 4.16
C ASP A 56 -11.69 1.10 4.09
N TYR A 57 -11.53 0.41 5.22
CA TYR A 57 -10.84 -0.88 5.23
C TYR A 57 -11.60 -1.91 4.40
N ASP A 58 -12.92 -1.98 4.53
CA ASP A 58 -13.74 -2.95 3.81
C ASP A 58 -13.74 -2.69 2.30
N GLN A 59 -13.82 -1.43 1.88
CA GLN A 59 -13.94 -1.06 0.46
C GLN A 59 -12.60 -0.90 -0.25
N ILE A 60 -11.57 -0.51 0.47
CA ILE A 60 -10.27 -0.16 -0.12
C ILE A 60 -9.16 -1.11 0.33
N GLY A 61 -9.04 -1.37 1.63
CA GLY A 61 -7.98 -2.23 2.16
C GLY A 61 -8.18 -3.71 1.83
N TYR A 62 -9.38 -4.21 2.05
CA TYR A 62 -9.70 -5.63 1.83
C TYR A 62 -9.38 -6.13 0.41
N PRO A 63 -9.67 -5.39 -0.67
CA PRO A 63 -9.31 -5.85 -2.02
C PRO A 63 -7.81 -6.16 -2.19
N PHE A 64 -6.94 -5.49 -1.46
CA PHE A 64 -5.51 -5.80 -1.50
C PHE A 64 -5.18 -7.09 -0.74
N ASP A 65 -5.80 -7.29 0.42
CA ASP A 65 -5.66 -8.57 1.15
C ASP A 65 -6.11 -9.74 0.27
N LYS A 66 -7.20 -9.55 -0.46
CA LYS A 66 -7.76 -10.56 -1.35
C LYS A 66 -6.79 -10.95 -2.46
N ILE A 67 -6.04 -9.99 -3.03
CA ILE A 67 -4.99 -10.29 -4.00
C ILE A 67 -3.98 -11.25 -3.39
N GLY A 68 -3.56 -11.00 -2.16
CA GLY A 68 -2.61 -11.86 -1.47
C GLY A 68 -3.10 -13.29 -1.35
N TRP A 69 -4.36 -13.47 -0.97
CA TRP A 69 -4.95 -14.81 -0.86
C TRP A 69 -5.04 -15.50 -2.21
N GLU A 70 -5.44 -14.79 -3.26
CA GLU A 70 -5.58 -15.36 -4.61
C GLU A 70 -4.23 -15.71 -5.23
N MET A 71 -3.19 -14.94 -4.91
CA MET A 71 -1.88 -15.09 -5.52
C MET A 71 -0.85 -15.76 -4.61
N ASN A 72 -1.32 -16.33 -3.49
CA ASN A 72 -0.49 -17.04 -2.52
C ASN A 72 0.71 -16.19 -2.04
N THR A 73 0.42 -14.96 -1.65
CA THR A 73 1.41 -14.05 -1.07
C THR A 73 0.75 -13.24 0.05
N VAL A 74 1.51 -12.42 0.74
CA VAL A 74 0.98 -11.56 1.79
C VAL A 74 1.12 -10.11 1.35
N ILE A 75 -0.01 -9.42 1.35
CA ILE A 75 -0.05 -7.97 1.09
C ILE A 75 -0.52 -7.29 2.37
N ASN A 76 0.25 -6.33 2.85
CA ASN A 76 -0.04 -5.58 4.08
C ASN A 76 -0.46 -4.15 3.72
N PRO A 77 -1.77 -3.88 3.58
CA PRO A 77 -2.23 -2.53 3.34
C PRO A 77 -2.28 -1.74 4.65
N ILE A 78 -1.60 -0.61 4.67
CA ILE A 78 -1.61 0.32 5.80
C ILE A 78 -2.29 1.59 5.30
N MET A 79 -3.29 2.08 6.02
CA MET A 79 -4.08 3.23 5.60
C MET A 79 -3.89 4.41 6.56
N TYR A 80 -3.62 5.57 5.98
CA TYR A 80 -3.56 6.85 6.69
C TYR A 80 -4.36 7.88 5.90
N THR A 81 -4.88 8.87 6.59
CA THR A 81 -5.28 10.10 5.89
C THR A 81 -4.02 10.87 5.50
N LYS A 82 -4.08 11.68 4.47
CA LYS A 82 -2.96 12.54 4.07
C LYS A 82 -2.52 13.44 5.21
N HIS A 83 -3.48 13.97 5.96
CA HIS A 83 -3.21 14.85 7.09
C HIS A 83 -2.45 14.12 8.21
N LYS A 84 -2.90 12.94 8.60
CA LYS A 84 -2.22 12.13 9.63
C LYS A 84 -0.83 11.71 9.17
N TRP A 85 -0.69 11.38 7.90
CA TRP A 85 0.61 11.04 7.33
C TRP A 85 1.57 12.22 7.44
N ASP A 86 1.12 13.42 7.06
CA ASP A 86 1.92 14.64 7.17
C ASP A 86 2.32 14.95 8.62
N GLU A 87 1.41 14.74 9.58
CA GLU A 87 1.72 14.90 10.99
C GLU A 87 2.81 13.93 11.49
N SER A 88 2.96 12.79 10.82
CA SER A 88 3.93 11.76 11.20
C SER A 88 5.33 11.99 10.59
N ARG A 89 5.57 13.13 9.94
CA ARG A 89 6.80 13.39 9.16
C ARG A 89 8.10 13.33 9.96
N TYR A 90 8.05 13.36 11.28
CA TYR A 90 9.23 13.25 12.13
C TYR A 90 9.52 11.82 12.57
N THR A 91 8.67 10.86 12.23
CA THR A 91 8.85 9.46 12.62
C THR A 91 9.81 8.73 11.69
N PRO A 92 10.52 7.69 12.19
CA PRO A 92 11.35 6.85 11.33
C PRO A 92 10.57 6.17 10.22
N PHE A 93 9.34 5.75 10.49
CA PHE A 93 8.48 5.11 9.49
C PHE A 93 8.24 6.04 8.29
N TYR A 94 7.83 7.27 8.56
CA TYR A 94 7.61 8.27 7.50
C TYR A 94 8.89 8.47 6.68
N LYS A 95 10.02 8.67 7.36
CA LYS A 95 11.30 8.93 6.68
C LYS A 95 11.71 7.75 5.79
N ASN A 96 11.52 6.52 6.27
CA ASN A 96 11.85 5.33 5.49
C ASN A 96 10.97 5.20 4.25
N VAL A 97 9.66 5.41 4.40
CA VAL A 97 8.73 5.34 3.28
C VAL A 97 9.04 6.41 2.24
N MET A 98 9.30 7.63 2.68
CA MET A 98 9.59 8.74 1.75
C MET A 98 10.93 8.56 1.04
N LYS A 99 11.88 7.87 1.67
CA LYS A 99 13.20 7.61 1.08
C LYS A 99 13.14 6.50 0.03
N GLU A 100 12.44 5.40 0.31
CA GLU A 100 12.48 4.19 -0.50
C GLU A 100 11.17 3.87 -1.23
N GLY A 101 10.08 4.55 -0.88
CA GLY A 101 8.76 4.26 -1.43
C GLY A 101 8.63 4.56 -2.91
N VAL A 102 7.81 3.75 -3.58
CA VAL A 102 7.50 3.90 -5.00
C VAL A 102 6.01 4.17 -5.13
N ILE A 103 5.66 5.30 -5.72
CA ILE A 103 4.26 5.64 -5.98
C ILE A 103 3.75 4.75 -7.11
N LEU A 104 2.64 4.09 -6.86
CA LEU A 104 2.03 3.17 -7.82
C LEU A 104 0.96 3.84 -8.68
#